data_71452eebdf404f2834aa76400091746a
#
_entry.id   71452eebdf404f2834aa76400091746a
#
_cell.length_a   1.000
_cell.length_b   1.000
_cell.length_c   1.000
_cell.angle_alpha   90.00
_cell.angle_beta   90.00
_cell.angle_gamma   90.00
#
_symmetry.space_group_name_H-M   'P 1'
#
loop_
_entity.id
_entity.type
_entity.pdbx_description
1 polymer ?
#
loop_
_entity_poly.entity_id
_entity_poly.type
_entity_poly.pdbx_seq_one_letter_code
_entity_poly.pdbx_strand_id
1 'polypeptide(L)'
;MKILLTGANGQVGWELARALAPLGEVVATTRAQLDLTSELDIRNAVRAVQPTWVVNAAAYTAVDAAESEPEAARWLNAEVPRILAEEAVRAGAWMVHYSTDYVFDGRGTRPYREDDLTGPLGVYGATKLAGDLAVQASGVPHLLLRVGWVYGTRGRNFLRTMQKLSRERELLRVVADQIGVPTWSRHIAQATALIMAQRPSVEQSGTYHLAGEGSCSWYDFAEAIVRSDPSPGERVTRTIEPIASSEYPTAAHRPSYSVLNAKRAQQLFGVQLPPWEAQLALCLG
;
A
#
# COMPACT_ATOMS: atom_id res chain seq x y z
N MET A 1 -22.46 3.44 8.25
CA MET A 1 -21.75 4.11 7.14
C MET A 1 -22.07 3.39 5.84
N LYS A 2 -22.04 4.08 4.69
CA LYS A 2 -22.10 3.45 3.38
C LYS A 2 -20.75 3.69 2.70
N ILE A 3 -20.04 2.65 2.33
CA ILE A 3 -18.63 2.68 1.92
C ILE A 3 -18.52 2.14 0.50
N LEU A 4 -18.02 2.94 -0.44
CA LEU A 4 -17.62 2.46 -1.76
C LEU A 4 -16.14 2.07 -1.70
N LEU A 5 -15.82 0.79 -1.88
CA LEU A 5 -14.46 0.27 -1.89
C LEU A 5 -14.07 -0.15 -3.30
N THR A 6 -13.05 0.50 -3.88
CA THR A 6 -12.44 0.08 -5.15
C THR A 6 -11.24 -0.85 -4.92
N GLY A 7 -10.93 -1.69 -5.88
CA GLY A 7 -9.78 -2.58 -5.80
C GLY A 7 -9.95 -3.76 -4.82
N ALA A 8 -11.18 -4.22 -4.60
CA ALA A 8 -11.52 -5.26 -3.61
C ALA A 8 -10.80 -6.61 -3.81
N ASN A 9 -10.26 -6.90 -5.01
CA ASN A 9 -9.48 -8.11 -5.29
C ASN A 9 -7.98 -7.95 -4.98
N GLY A 10 -7.50 -6.73 -4.71
CA GLY A 10 -6.12 -6.46 -4.32
C GLY A 10 -5.82 -6.93 -2.90
N GLN A 11 -4.53 -6.93 -2.52
CA GLN A 11 -4.09 -7.38 -1.19
C GLN A 11 -4.76 -6.58 -0.06
N VAL A 12 -4.69 -5.25 -0.13
CA VAL A 12 -5.27 -4.35 0.88
C VAL A 12 -6.79 -4.32 0.74
N GLY A 13 -7.33 -4.21 -0.49
CA GLY A 13 -8.78 -4.14 -0.73
C GLY A 13 -9.55 -5.36 -0.23
N TRP A 14 -8.95 -6.56 -0.35
CA TRP A 14 -9.55 -7.78 0.15
C TRP A 14 -9.68 -7.83 1.69
N GLU A 15 -8.66 -7.35 2.38
CA GLU A 15 -8.68 -7.24 3.84
C GLU A 15 -9.60 -6.09 4.29
N LEU A 16 -9.64 -4.97 3.54
CA LEU A 16 -10.55 -3.86 3.81
C LEU A 16 -12.02 -4.24 3.71
N ALA A 17 -12.41 -5.04 2.71
CA ALA A 17 -13.80 -5.49 2.60
C ALA A 17 -14.29 -6.22 3.87
N ARG A 18 -13.38 -6.86 4.61
CA ARG A 18 -13.64 -7.54 5.88
C ARG A 18 -13.56 -6.62 7.08
N ALA A 19 -12.48 -5.84 7.16
CA ALA A 19 -12.25 -4.96 8.30
C ALA A 19 -13.28 -3.83 8.38
N LEU A 20 -13.85 -3.39 7.24
CA LEU A 20 -14.86 -2.33 7.19
C LEU A 20 -16.29 -2.84 7.35
N ALA A 21 -16.55 -4.14 7.18
CA ALA A 21 -17.90 -4.71 7.28
C ALA A 21 -18.62 -4.40 8.62
N PRO A 22 -17.94 -4.38 9.80
CA PRO A 22 -18.60 -3.99 11.04
C PRO A 22 -19.01 -2.51 11.12
N LEU A 23 -18.46 -1.65 10.24
CA LEU A 23 -18.71 -0.20 10.24
C LEU A 23 -19.94 0.20 9.43
N GLY A 24 -20.45 -0.70 8.59
CA GLY A 24 -21.65 -0.44 7.79
C GLY A 24 -21.69 -1.21 6.47
N GLU A 25 -22.50 -0.74 5.53
CA GLU A 25 -22.64 -1.32 4.20
C GLU A 25 -21.36 -1.07 3.38
N VAL A 26 -20.70 -2.13 2.91
CA VAL A 26 -19.52 -2.05 2.05
C VAL A 26 -19.88 -2.50 0.64
N VAL A 27 -19.96 -1.54 -0.29
CA VAL A 27 -20.07 -1.80 -1.73
C VAL A 27 -18.67 -1.99 -2.28
N ALA A 28 -18.18 -3.22 -2.24
CA ALA A 28 -16.83 -3.59 -2.67
C ALA A 28 -16.82 -3.92 -4.17
N THR A 29 -16.05 -3.17 -4.96
CA THR A 29 -16.00 -3.32 -6.42
C THR A 29 -14.70 -3.93 -6.89
N THR A 30 -14.84 -4.87 -7.84
CA THR A 30 -13.75 -5.47 -8.58
C THR A 30 -13.72 -4.91 -10.01
N ARG A 31 -12.69 -5.23 -10.79
CA ARG A 31 -12.60 -4.81 -12.19
C ARG A 31 -13.80 -5.26 -13.04
N ALA A 32 -14.42 -6.38 -12.71
CA ALA A 32 -15.60 -6.88 -13.42
C ALA A 32 -16.87 -6.10 -13.08
N GLN A 33 -16.91 -5.39 -11.95
CA GLN A 33 -18.07 -4.65 -11.46
C GLN A 33 -17.95 -3.14 -11.66
N LEU A 34 -16.73 -2.62 -11.74
CA LEU A 34 -16.43 -1.22 -12.00
C LEU A 34 -15.17 -1.11 -12.84
N ASP A 35 -15.34 -0.67 -14.09
CA ASP A 35 -14.22 -0.38 -14.97
C ASP A 35 -13.60 0.97 -14.61
N LEU A 36 -12.44 0.93 -13.97
CA LEU A 36 -11.70 2.13 -13.61
C LEU A 36 -10.95 2.76 -14.80
N THR A 37 -11.01 2.20 -16.01
CA THR A 37 -10.52 2.85 -17.23
C THR A 37 -11.56 3.80 -17.84
N SER A 38 -12.82 3.73 -17.41
CA SER A 38 -13.92 4.59 -17.84
C SER A 38 -14.24 5.64 -16.77
N GLU A 39 -13.98 6.91 -17.09
CA GLU A 39 -14.35 8.03 -16.22
C GLU A 39 -15.87 8.05 -15.94
N LEU A 40 -16.68 7.77 -16.96
CA LEU A 40 -18.14 7.76 -16.84
C LEU A 40 -18.59 6.69 -15.84
N ASP A 41 -18.01 5.51 -15.88
CA ASP A 41 -18.39 4.41 -14.98
C ASP A 41 -17.99 4.72 -13.54
N ILE A 42 -16.81 5.32 -13.31
CA ILE A 42 -16.39 5.78 -11.99
C ILE A 42 -17.39 6.79 -11.41
N ARG A 43 -17.74 7.82 -12.19
CA ARG A 43 -18.70 8.85 -11.76
C ARG A 43 -20.08 8.27 -11.47
N ASN A 44 -20.58 7.42 -12.35
CA ASN A 44 -21.87 6.75 -12.19
C ASN A 44 -21.90 5.84 -10.97
N ALA A 45 -20.83 5.11 -10.69
CA ALA A 45 -20.74 4.24 -9.50
C ALA A 45 -20.83 5.05 -8.21
N VAL A 46 -20.08 6.15 -8.07
CA VAL A 46 -20.16 7.01 -6.87
C VAL A 46 -21.56 7.60 -6.71
N ARG A 47 -22.15 8.10 -7.81
CA ARG A 47 -23.49 8.69 -7.81
C ARG A 47 -24.60 7.67 -7.49
N ALA A 48 -24.49 6.44 -7.99
CA ALA A 48 -25.45 5.38 -7.70
C ALA A 48 -25.33 4.88 -6.25
N VAL A 49 -24.11 4.76 -5.73
CA VAL A 49 -23.87 4.29 -4.37
C VAL A 49 -24.23 5.35 -3.33
N GLN A 50 -24.01 6.64 -3.60
CA GLN A 50 -24.15 7.74 -2.62
C GLN A 50 -23.42 7.40 -1.30
N PRO A 51 -22.09 7.15 -1.35
CA PRO A 51 -21.34 6.71 -0.19
C PRO A 51 -21.14 7.85 0.81
N THR A 52 -20.91 7.50 2.09
CA THR A 52 -20.37 8.41 3.10
C THR A 52 -18.84 8.35 3.14
N TRP A 53 -18.25 7.26 2.59
CA TRP A 53 -16.82 7.05 2.44
C TRP A 53 -16.49 6.44 1.08
N VAL A 54 -15.53 7.01 0.39
CA VAL A 54 -14.89 6.39 -0.78
C VAL A 54 -13.53 5.86 -0.35
N VAL A 55 -13.32 4.54 -0.44
CA VAL A 55 -12.05 3.89 -0.07
C VAL A 55 -11.39 3.38 -1.33
N ASN A 56 -10.35 4.06 -1.79
CA ASN A 56 -9.64 3.72 -3.02
C ASN A 56 -8.40 2.88 -2.73
N ALA A 57 -8.54 1.54 -2.84
CA ALA A 57 -7.44 0.58 -2.77
C ALA A 57 -6.99 0.06 -4.15
N ALA A 58 -7.55 0.62 -5.24
CA ALA A 58 -7.10 0.32 -6.58
C ALA A 58 -5.85 1.14 -6.94
N ALA A 59 -4.86 0.51 -7.54
CA ALA A 59 -3.65 1.15 -8.02
C ALA A 59 -2.95 0.30 -9.09
N TYR A 60 -2.17 0.94 -9.95
CA TYR A 60 -1.18 0.28 -10.79
C TYR A 60 0.08 0.04 -9.94
N THR A 61 0.31 -1.19 -9.51
CA THR A 61 1.37 -1.54 -8.55
C THR A 61 2.54 -2.33 -9.16
N ALA A 62 2.51 -2.57 -10.45
CA ALA A 62 3.60 -3.24 -11.16
C ALA A 62 4.74 -2.23 -11.42
N VAL A 63 5.60 -2.02 -10.40
CA VAL A 63 6.61 -0.95 -10.36
C VAL A 63 7.49 -0.94 -11.61
N ASP A 64 8.02 -2.11 -12.01
CA ASP A 64 8.90 -2.20 -13.19
C ASP A 64 8.14 -2.01 -14.51
N ALA A 65 6.90 -2.53 -14.61
CA ALA A 65 6.08 -2.34 -15.79
C ALA A 65 5.60 -0.89 -15.96
N ALA A 66 5.49 -0.13 -14.88
CA ALA A 66 5.12 1.28 -14.95
C ALA A 66 6.10 2.11 -15.80
N GLU A 67 7.40 1.74 -15.84
CA GLU A 67 8.40 2.42 -16.66
C GLU A 67 8.12 2.26 -18.16
N SER A 68 7.53 1.16 -18.59
CA SER A 68 7.11 0.91 -19.98
C SER A 68 5.65 1.24 -20.27
N GLU A 69 4.81 1.39 -19.23
CA GLU A 69 3.38 1.66 -19.32
C GLU A 69 2.96 2.93 -18.55
N PRO A 70 3.65 4.08 -18.76
CA PRO A 70 3.47 5.28 -17.93
C PRO A 70 2.05 5.85 -18.00
N GLU A 71 1.38 5.77 -19.15
CA GLU A 71 0.01 6.27 -19.31
C GLU A 71 -1.00 5.43 -18.50
N ALA A 72 -0.87 4.11 -18.52
CA ALA A 72 -1.72 3.23 -17.71
C ALA A 72 -1.48 3.44 -16.22
N ALA A 73 -0.22 3.60 -15.82
CA ALA A 73 0.15 3.91 -14.44
C ALA A 73 -0.41 5.27 -14.01
N ARG A 74 -0.26 6.32 -14.85
CA ARG A 74 -0.79 7.66 -14.59
C ARG A 74 -2.32 7.64 -14.47
N TRP A 75 -3.00 6.97 -15.39
CA TRP A 75 -4.46 6.90 -15.35
C TRP A 75 -4.94 6.31 -14.02
N LEU A 76 -4.45 5.13 -13.66
CA LEU A 76 -4.95 4.42 -12.48
C LEU A 76 -4.45 5.03 -11.16
N ASN A 77 -3.25 5.61 -11.14
CA ASN A 77 -2.64 6.17 -9.93
C ASN A 77 -2.92 7.65 -9.70
N ALA A 78 -3.26 8.42 -10.74
CA ALA A 78 -3.48 9.86 -10.64
C ALA A 78 -4.89 10.28 -11.08
N GLU A 79 -5.34 9.90 -12.28
CA GLU A 79 -6.64 10.34 -12.79
C GLU A 79 -7.82 9.69 -12.05
N VAL A 80 -7.76 8.39 -11.81
CA VAL A 80 -8.81 7.69 -11.04
C VAL A 80 -8.99 8.28 -9.64
N PRO A 81 -7.93 8.49 -8.81
CA PRO A 81 -8.08 9.17 -7.53
C PRO A 81 -8.65 10.59 -7.65
N ARG A 82 -8.26 11.36 -8.67
CA ARG A 82 -8.82 12.69 -8.95
C ARG A 82 -10.33 12.63 -9.16
N ILE A 83 -10.78 11.74 -10.05
CA ILE A 83 -12.21 11.58 -10.37
C ILE A 83 -13.01 11.13 -9.15
N LEU A 84 -12.49 10.16 -8.40
CA LEU A 84 -13.11 9.68 -7.15
C LEU A 84 -13.21 10.79 -6.11
N ALA A 85 -12.17 11.63 -5.97
CA ALA A 85 -12.17 12.75 -5.03
C ALA A 85 -13.19 13.82 -5.42
N GLU A 86 -13.29 14.19 -6.70
CA GLU A 86 -14.31 15.13 -7.22
C GLU A 86 -15.74 14.64 -6.94
N GLU A 87 -16.03 13.36 -7.18
CA GLU A 87 -17.35 12.80 -6.90
C GLU A 87 -17.61 12.63 -5.40
N ALA A 88 -16.56 12.34 -4.60
CA ALA A 88 -16.68 12.31 -3.14
C ALA A 88 -17.03 13.69 -2.57
N VAL A 89 -16.42 14.78 -3.08
CA VAL A 89 -16.83 16.17 -2.72
C VAL A 89 -18.30 16.41 -3.03
N ARG A 90 -18.77 16.03 -4.21
CA ARG A 90 -20.18 16.20 -4.62
C ARG A 90 -21.16 15.41 -3.74
N ALA A 91 -20.72 14.23 -3.29
CA ALA A 91 -21.51 13.37 -2.40
C ALA A 91 -21.44 13.79 -0.91
N GLY A 92 -20.61 14.76 -0.54
CA GLY A 92 -20.31 15.09 0.86
C GLY A 92 -19.62 13.95 1.61
N ALA A 93 -18.87 13.11 0.88
CA ALA A 93 -18.20 11.93 1.43
C ALA A 93 -16.76 12.22 1.83
N TRP A 94 -16.25 11.41 2.74
CA TRP A 94 -14.81 11.29 3.01
C TRP A 94 -14.11 10.37 2.01
N MET A 95 -12.81 10.58 1.82
CA MET A 95 -11.99 9.69 0.98
C MET A 95 -10.83 9.08 1.77
N VAL A 96 -10.63 7.75 1.64
CA VAL A 96 -9.37 7.08 1.98
C VAL A 96 -8.64 6.78 0.68
N HIS A 97 -7.38 7.20 0.57
CA HIS A 97 -6.52 6.90 -0.56
C HIS A 97 -5.20 6.31 -0.10
N TYR A 98 -4.80 5.17 -0.70
CA TYR A 98 -3.51 4.54 -0.40
C TYR A 98 -2.43 5.06 -1.33
N SER A 99 -1.35 5.55 -0.73
CA SER A 99 -0.12 5.98 -1.39
C SER A 99 1.05 5.04 -1.05
N THR A 100 2.26 5.45 -1.33
CA THR A 100 3.46 4.63 -1.25
C THR A 100 4.63 5.38 -0.64
N ASP A 101 5.55 4.64 -0.04
CA ASP A 101 6.89 5.10 0.36
C ASP A 101 7.77 5.53 -0.84
N TYR A 102 7.46 5.06 -2.06
CA TYR A 102 8.15 5.44 -3.31
C TYR A 102 7.92 6.89 -3.76
N VAL A 103 7.13 7.67 -3.02
CA VAL A 103 7.05 9.12 -3.24
C VAL A 103 8.29 9.86 -2.77
N PHE A 104 9.17 9.22 -1.97
CA PHE A 104 10.40 9.79 -1.46
C PHE A 104 11.61 9.45 -2.34
N ASP A 105 12.68 10.24 -2.21
CA ASP A 105 13.90 10.14 -3.03
C ASP A 105 14.87 9.02 -2.62
N GLY A 106 14.59 8.32 -1.52
CA GLY A 106 15.40 7.20 -1.04
C GLY A 106 16.73 7.59 -0.39
N ARG A 107 16.99 8.87 -0.15
CA ARG A 107 18.25 9.39 0.44
C ARG A 107 18.14 9.66 1.94
N GLY A 108 17.03 9.28 2.57
CA GLY A 108 16.80 9.50 3.99
C GLY A 108 17.82 8.77 4.86
N THR A 109 18.26 9.43 5.93
CA THR A 109 19.10 8.85 7.00
C THR A 109 18.31 8.60 8.28
N ARG A 110 17.04 8.94 8.28
CA ARG A 110 16.04 8.71 9.33
C ARG A 110 14.71 8.35 8.69
N PRO A 111 13.77 7.74 9.43
CA PRO A 111 12.42 7.47 8.91
C PRO A 111 11.74 8.74 8.40
N TYR A 112 11.21 8.68 7.15
CA TYR A 112 10.51 9.77 6.49
C TYR A 112 9.23 10.13 7.25
N ARG A 113 8.99 11.43 7.42
CA ARG A 113 7.76 12.01 7.97
C ARG A 113 6.82 12.42 6.84
N GLU A 114 5.58 12.66 7.19
CA GLU A 114 4.53 13.04 6.23
C GLU A 114 4.80 14.38 5.55
N ASP A 115 5.54 15.28 6.21
CA ASP A 115 5.93 16.61 5.77
C ASP A 115 7.33 16.69 5.13
N ASP A 116 8.07 15.58 5.06
CA ASP A 116 9.33 15.53 4.34
C ASP A 116 9.11 15.73 2.82
N LEU A 117 10.11 16.34 2.17
CA LEU A 117 10.07 16.60 0.73
C LEU A 117 9.95 15.27 -0.05
N THR A 118 9.02 15.24 -0.97
CA THR A 118 8.88 14.15 -1.92
C THR A 118 9.82 14.31 -3.11
N GLY A 119 10.26 13.20 -3.70
CA GLY A 119 11.19 13.19 -4.84
C GLY A 119 11.23 11.80 -5.47
N PRO A 120 10.11 11.32 -6.07
CA PRO A 120 10.02 9.97 -6.60
C PRO A 120 11.07 9.69 -7.68
N LEU A 121 11.65 8.47 -7.65
CA LEU A 121 12.75 8.08 -8.53
C LEU A 121 12.30 7.45 -9.86
N GLY A 122 11.04 7.02 -9.95
CA GLY A 122 10.49 6.32 -11.12
C GLY A 122 9.02 6.64 -11.35
N VAL A 123 8.49 6.13 -12.46
CA VAL A 123 7.12 6.40 -12.92
C VAL A 123 6.07 5.99 -11.89
N TYR A 124 6.23 4.84 -11.24
CA TYR A 124 5.30 4.41 -10.19
C TYR A 124 5.16 5.44 -9.07
N GLY A 125 6.27 5.85 -8.47
CA GLY A 125 6.28 6.84 -7.39
C GLY A 125 5.73 8.20 -7.86
N ALA A 126 6.13 8.66 -9.05
CA ALA A 126 5.67 9.93 -9.61
C ALA A 126 4.16 9.93 -9.88
N THR A 127 3.61 8.85 -10.42
CA THR A 127 2.16 8.73 -10.68
C THR A 127 1.35 8.61 -9.39
N LYS A 128 1.86 7.92 -8.37
CA LYS A 128 1.24 7.86 -7.03
C LYS A 128 1.22 9.25 -6.37
N LEU A 129 2.34 9.96 -6.42
CA LEU A 129 2.42 11.34 -5.90
C LEU A 129 1.45 12.29 -6.62
N ALA A 130 1.31 12.17 -7.94
CA ALA A 130 0.34 12.96 -8.69
C ALA A 130 -1.10 12.70 -8.21
N GLY A 131 -1.44 11.46 -7.88
CA GLY A 131 -2.72 11.11 -7.27
C GLY A 131 -2.91 11.69 -5.87
N ASP A 132 -1.86 11.64 -5.04
CA ASP A 132 -1.85 12.26 -3.71
C ASP A 132 -2.19 13.76 -3.80
N LEU A 133 -1.50 14.47 -4.69
CA LEU A 133 -1.70 15.90 -4.91
C LEU A 133 -3.10 16.21 -5.47
N ALA A 134 -3.63 15.37 -6.36
CA ALA A 134 -4.98 15.54 -6.90
C ALA A 134 -6.05 15.37 -5.82
N VAL A 135 -5.92 14.39 -4.92
CA VAL A 135 -6.82 14.21 -3.77
C VAL A 135 -6.75 15.42 -2.85
N GLN A 136 -5.56 15.89 -2.51
CA GLN A 136 -5.36 17.07 -1.65
C GLN A 136 -5.96 18.34 -2.27
N ALA A 137 -5.74 18.57 -3.57
CA ALA A 137 -6.23 19.75 -4.28
C ALA A 137 -7.76 19.76 -4.48
N SER A 138 -8.43 18.61 -4.40
CA SER A 138 -9.89 18.50 -4.59
C SER A 138 -10.71 19.14 -3.47
N GLY A 139 -10.12 19.33 -2.30
CA GLY A 139 -10.81 19.79 -1.09
C GLY A 139 -11.66 18.72 -0.41
N VAL A 140 -11.64 17.46 -0.85
CA VAL A 140 -12.33 16.35 -0.16
C VAL A 140 -11.69 16.12 1.22
N PRO A 141 -12.48 15.97 2.29
CA PRO A 141 -11.93 15.49 3.55
C PRO A 141 -11.38 14.07 3.35
N HIS A 142 -10.10 13.85 3.68
CA HIS A 142 -9.42 12.62 3.29
C HIS A 142 -8.45 12.08 4.35
N LEU A 143 -8.21 10.78 4.27
CA LEU A 143 -7.10 10.07 4.88
C LEU A 143 -6.22 9.55 3.74
N LEU A 144 -5.12 10.23 3.45
CA LEU A 144 -4.11 9.79 2.51
C LEU A 144 -3.09 8.94 3.28
N LEU A 145 -3.10 7.63 3.04
CA LEU A 145 -2.34 6.65 3.81
C LEU A 145 -1.15 6.15 2.99
N ARG A 146 0.08 6.61 3.31
CA ARG A 146 1.30 6.07 2.71
C ARG A 146 1.68 4.78 3.40
N VAL A 147 1.92 3.75 2.61
CA VAL A 147 2.34 2.41 3.06
C VAL A 147 3.56 1.96 2.28
N GLY A 148 4.34 1.05 2.83
CA GLY A 148 5.52 0.48 2.15
C GLY A 148 5.54 -1.04 2.24
N TRP A 149 6.18 -1.70 1.27
CA TRP A 149 6.49 -3.14 1.26
C TRP A 149 5.30 -4.02 1.64
N VAL A 150 4.13 -3.75 1.03
CA VAL A 150 2.88 -4.43 1.35
C VAL A 150 2.95 -5.91 0.98
N TYR A 151 2.69 -6.75 1.96
CA TYR A 151 2.64 -8.20 1.77
C TYR A 151 1.40 -8.83 2.42
N GLY A 152 1.17 -10.11 2.13
CA GLY A 152 0.10 -10.90 2.73
C GLY A 152 -0.01 -12.28 2.09
N THR A 153 -0.98 -13.05 2.54
CA THR A 153 -1.22 -14.43 2.05
C THR A 153 -1.90 -14.48 0.68
N ARG A 154 -2.30 -13.32 0.11
CA ARG A 154 -3.00 -13.22 -1.18
C ARG A 154 -2.24 -12.37 -2.18
N GLY A 155 -2.53 -12.62 -3.48
CA GLY A 155 -1.95 -11.87 -4.59
C GLY A 155 -0.47 -12.18 -4.82
N ARG A 156 0.18 -11.35 -5.63
CA ARG A 156 1.62 -11.42 -5.89
C ARG A 156 2.34 -10.46 -4.94
N ASN A 157 3.26 -10.95 -4.14
CA ASN A 157 4.06 -10.16 -3.23
C ASN A 157 5.36 -10.89 -2.86
N PHE A 158 6.23 -10.21 -2.15
CA PHE A 158 7.55 -10.72 -1.81
C PHE A 158 7.49 -11.96 -0.90
N LEU A 159 6.60 -11.98 0.12
CA LEU A 159 6.40 -13.15 0.99
C LEU A 159 6.14 -14.41 0.16
N ARG A 160 5.13 -14.39 -0.70
CA ARG A 160 4.75 -15.55 -1.51
C ARG A 160 5.81 -15.92 -2.54
N THR A 161 6.55 -14.93 -3.04
CA THR A 161 7.67 -15.16 -3.95
C THR A 161 8.79 -15.91 -3.23
N MET A 162 9.17 -15.48 -2.03
CA MET A 162 10.22 -16.16 -1.26
C MET A 162 9.78 -17.56 -0.82
N GLN A 163 8.56 -17.75 -0.37
CA GLN A 163 8.03 -19.08 -0.06
C GLN A 163 8.08 -20.03 -1.27
N LYS A 164 7.69 -19.53 -2.46
CA LYS A 164 7.78 -20.34 -3.69
C LYS A 164 9.24 -20.66 -4.04
N LEU A 165 10.09 -19.66 -4.11
CA LEU A 165 11.48 -19.83 -4.52
C LEU A 165 12.25 -20.70 -3.52
N SER A 166 11.92 -20.67 -2.23
CA SER A 166 12.55 -21.51 -1.22
C SER A 166 12.28 -23.01 -1.42
N ARG A 167 11.22 -23.37 -2.13
CA ARG A 167 10.88 -24.74 -2.51
C ARG A 167 11.46 -25.15 -3.88
N GLU A 168 11.94 -24.19 -4.67
CA GLU A 168 12.40 -24.44 -6.04
C GLU A 168 13.91 -24.33 -6.21
N ARG A 169 14.62 -23.61 -5.31
CA ARG A 169 16.03 -23.24 -5.48
C ARG A 169 16.85 -23.52 -4.22
N GLU A 170 18.02 -24.12 -4.36
CA GLU A 170 18.94 -24.34 -3.24
C GLU A 170 19.62 -23.07 -2.77
N LEU A 171 19.83 -22.11 -3.68
CA LEU A 171 20.44 -20.80 -3.43
C LEU A 171 19.48 -19.67 -3.85
N LEU A 172 19.25 -18.73 -2.95
CA LEU A 172 18.57 -17.47 -3.25
C LEU A 172 19.56 -16.32 -3.11
N ARG A 173 19.53 -15.37 -4.05
CA ARG A 173 20.30 -14.13 -4.00
C ARG A 173 19.33 -12.97 -3.83
N VAL A 174 19.47 -12.20 -2.74
CA VAL A 174 18.49 -11.17 -2.36
C VAL A 174 19.20 -9.86 -2.02
N VAL A 175 18.64 -8.75 -2.52
CA VAL A 175 19.17 -7.40 -2.33
C VAL A 175 19.20 -7.03 -0.84
N ALA A 176 20.37 -6.55 -0.37
CA ALA A 176 20.62 -6.21 1.03
C ALA A 176 20.83 -4.71 1.30
N ASP A 177 20.94 -3.88 0.26
CA ASP A 177 21.23 -2.44 0.33
C ASP A 177 19.99 -1.55 0.08
N GLN A 178 18.78 -2.15 0.09
CA GLN A 178 17.52 -1.43 0.11
C GLN A 178 16.83 -1.68 1.45
N ILE A 179 16.54 -0.60 2.18
CA ILE A 179 15.99 -0.65 3.54
C ILE A 179 14.58 -0.07 3.56
N GLY A 180 13.63 -0.83 4.12
CA GLY A 180 12.24 -0.44 4.24
C GLY A 180 11.54 -1.10 5.42
N VAL A 181 10.21 -1.09 5.43
CA VAL A 181 9.39 -1.74 6.47
C VAL A 181 8.34 -2.63 5.82
N PRO A 182 8.47 -3.95 5.91
CA PRO A 182 7.39 -4.85 5.48
C PRO A 182 6.11 -4.59 6.29
N THR A 183 5.00 -4.38 5.59
CA THR A 183 3.73 -4.07 6.24
C THR A 183 2.62 -5.01 5.76
N TRP A 184 2.04 -5.75 6.70
CA TRP A 184 0.99 -6.72 6.39
C TRP A 184 -0.30 -6.04 5.99
N SER A 185 -0.86 -6.42 4.84
CA SER A 185 -2.10 -5.87 4.28
C SER A 185 -3.30 -5.93 5.23
N ARG A 186 -3.39 -6.95 6.09
CA ARG A 186 -4.42 -7.06 7.12
C ARG A 186 -4.27 -5.98 8.19
N HIS A 187 -3.08 -5.70 8.66
CA HIS A 187 -2.86 -4.64 9.64
C HIS A 187 -3.14 -3.24 9.06
N ILE A 188 -2.80 -3.01 7.77
CA ILE A 188 -3.20 -1.78 7.07
C ILE A 188 -4.72 -1.62 7.08
N ALA A 189 -5.46 -2.68 6.73
CA ALA A 189 -6.92 -2.66 6.69
C ALA A 189 -7.54 -2.46 8.07
N GLN A 190 -7.02 -3.14 9.10
CA GLN A 190 -7.48 -2.99 10.49
C GLN A 190 -7.22 -1.57 11.02
N ALA A 191 -6.02 -1.03 10.78
CA ALA A 191 -5.69 0.35 11.15
C ALA A 191 -6.62 1.36 10.47
N THR A 192 -6.88 1.18 9.18
CA THR A 192 -7.84 2.01 8.45
C THR A 192 -9.24 1.95 9.06
N ALA A 193 -9.73 0.75 9.37
CA ALA A 193 -11.05 0.57 10.00
C ALA A 193 -11.11 1.24 11.39
N LEU A 194 -10.06 1.12 12.19
CA LEU A 194 -9.98 1.77 13.51
C LEU A 194 -9.99 3.30 13.40
N ILE A 195 -9.29 3.88 12.42
CA ILE A 195 -9.31 5.33 12.17
C ILE A 195 -10.71 5.76 11.71
N MET A 196 -11.30 5.07 10.74
CA MET A 196 -12.65 5.39 10.24
C MET A 196 -13.73 5.27 11.32
N ALA A 197 -13.62 4.31 12.23
CA ALA A 197 -14.54 4.10 13.34
C ALA A 197 -14.58 5.29 14.31
N GLN A 198 -13.47 6.03 14.44
CA GLN A 198 -13.38 7.24 15.26
C GLN A 198 -14.10 8.45 14.65
N ARG A 199 -14.55 8.35 13.39
CA ARG A 199 -15.23 9.44 12.66
C ARG A 199 -14.40 10.73 12.71
N PRO A 200 -13.22 10.75 12.09
CA PRO A 200 -12.31 11.90 12.16
C PRO A 200 -13.01 13.19 11.73
N SER A 201 -12.65 14.30 12.38
CA SER A 201 -13.11 15.62 11.99
C SER A 201 -12.37 16.15 10.76
N VAL A 202 -12.89 17.19 10.12
CA VAL A 202 -12.25 17.79 8.91
C VAL A 202 -10.84 18.30 9.22
N GLU A 203 -10.58 18.76 10.44
CA GLU A 203 -9.25 19.20 10.90
C GLU A 203 -8.24 18.02 10.97
N GLN A 204 -8.74 16.80 11.04
CA GLN A 204 -7.94 15.57 11.00
C GLN A 204 -7.77 15.01 9.59
N SER A 205 -8.31 15.72 8.57
CA SER A 205 -8.02 15.40 7.17
C SER A 205 -6.55 15.61 6.87
N GLY A 206 -5.92 14.69 6.14
CA GLY A 206 -4.51 14.84 5.78
C GLY A 206 -3.80 13.55 5.41
N THR A 207 -2.47 13.66 5.33
CA THR A 207 -1.56 12.56 5.01
C THR A 207 -1.04 11.91 6.29
N TYR A 208 -1.00 10.58 6.29
CA TYR A 208 -0.52 9.74 7.39
C TYR A 208 0.30 8.57 6.85
N HIS A 209 1.29 8.14 7.62
CA HIS A 209 2.03 6.93 7.33
C HIS A 209 1.46 5.76 8.14
N LEU A 210 1.28 4.60 7.50
CA LEU A 210 0.94 3.34 8.15
C LEU A 210 2.04 2.32 7.84
N ALA A 211 2.94 2.12 8.78
CA ALA A 211 4.04 1.18 8.71
C ALA A 211 4.24 0.51 10.07
N GLY A 212 4.81 -0.68 10.08
CA GLY A 212 5.26 -1.33 11.30
C GLY A 212 6.44 -0.61 11.94
N GLU A 213 6.77 -0.98 13.16
CA GLU A 213 8.03 -0.57 13.78
C GLU A 213 9.21 -1.39 13.26
N GLY A 214 10.42 -0.81 13.39
CA GLY A 214 11.65 -1.40 12.90
C GLY A 214 11.91 -1.09 11.43
N SER A 215 12.91 -1.73 10.87
CA SER A 215 13.27 -1.70 9.45
C SER A 215 14.16 -2.89 9.12
N CYS A 216 14.18 -3.31 7.87
CA CYS A 216 15.04 -4.39 7.40
C CYS A 216 15.36 -4.20 5.92
N SER A 217 16.36 -4.94 5.43
CA SER A 217 16.60 -5.11 4.00
C SER A 217 15.65 -6.16 3.40
N TRP A 218 15.58 -6.24 2.07
CA TRP A 218 14.90 -7.36 1.41
C TRP A 218 15.55 -8.70 1.77
N TYR A 219 16.87 -8.72 1.97
CA TYR A 219 17.61 -9.90 2.41
C TYR A 219 17.14 -10.35 3.80
N ASP A 220 17.10 -9.46 4.80
CA ASP A 220 16.65 -9.79 6.16
C ASP A 220 15.20 -10.28 6.16
N PHE A 221 14.35 -9.64 5.34
CA PHE A 221 12.96 -10.06 5.21
C PHE A 221 12.85 -11.45 4.56
N ALA A 222 13.66 -11.76 3.53
CA ALA A 222 13.71 -13.09 2.93
C ALA A 222 14.17 -14.17 3.93
N GLU A 223 15.21 -13.88 4.71
CA GLU A 223 15.67 -14.79 5.77
C GLU A 223 14.56 -15.06 6.79
N ALA A 224 13.88 -14.01 7.27
CA ALA A 224 12.78 -14.14 8.22
C ALA A 224 11.63 -14.99 7.65
N ILE A 225 11.24 -14.76 6.38
CA ILE A 225 10.20 -15.52 5.69
C ILE A 225 10.56 -17.01 5.63
N VAL A 226 11.77 -17.32 5.16
CA VAL A 226 12.21 -18.70 4.95
C VAL A 226 12.40 -19.43 6.29
N ARG A 227 12.87 -18.73 7.32
CA ARG A 227 13.01 -19.28 8.68
C ARG A 227 11.65 -19.58 9.31
N SER A 228 10.64 -18.74 9.08
CA SER A 228 9.31 -18.82 9.68
C SER A 228 8.29 -19.52 8.79
N ASP A 229 8.71 -20.18 7.70
CA ASP A 229 7.79 -20.90 6.81
C ASP A 229 7.11 -22.04 7.57
N PRO A 230 5.76 -22.08 7.61
CA PRO A 230 5.01 -23.13 8.33
C PRO A 230 5.21 -24.55 7.74
N SER A 231 5.77 -24.66 6.53
CA SER A 231 6.06 -25.93 5.85
C SER A 231 7.57 -26.15 5.62
N PRO A 232 8.40 -26.20 6.68
CA PRO A 232 9.86 -26.25 6.52
C PRO A 232 10.35 -27.53 5.82
N GLY A 233 9.58 -28.61 5.84
CA GLY A 233 9.91 -29.85 5.14
C GLY A 233 9.84 -29.77 3.60
N GLU A 234 9.17 -28.77 3.06
CA GLU A 234 9.11 -28.51 1.61
C GLU A 234 10.28 -27.66 1.10
N ARG A 235 11.08 -27.12 2.00
CA ARG A 235 12.17 -26.19 1.66
C ARG A 235 13.38 -26.93 1.11
N VAL A 236 13.85 -26.50 -0.07
CA VAL A 236 15.11 -26.96 -0.67
C VAL A 236 16.24 -25.94 -0.52
N THR A 237 15.91 -24.66 -0.25
CA THR A 237 16.91 -23.60 -0.05
C THR A 237 17.80 -23.91 1.15
N ARG A 238 19.10 -23.90 0.88
CA ARG A 238 20.18 -24.10 1.87
C ARG A 238 20.85 -22.78 2.25
N THR A 239 20.91 -21.85 1.30
CA THR A 239 21.63 -20.58 1.47
C THR A 239 20.84 -19.44 0.88
N ILE A 240 20.82 -18.31 1.60
CA ILE A 240 20.36 -17.01 1.10
C ILE A 240 21.57 -16.08 1.12
N GLU A 241 21.96 -15.54 -0.03
CA GLU A 241 23.11 -14.66 -0.17
C GLU A 241 22.67 -13.22 -0.30
N PRO A 242 23.22 -12.28 0.49
CA PRO A 242 23.01 -10.86 0.29
C PRO A 242 23.75 -10.39 -0.96
N ILE A 243 23.09 -9.57 -1.78
CA ILE A 243 23.68 -8.94 -2.96
C ILE A 243 23.41 -7.44 -2.95
N ALA A 244 24.21 -6.68 -3.68
CA ALA A 244 23.96 -5.28 -3.93
C ALA A 244 22.86 -5.10 -5.00
N SER A 245 22.13 -3.98 -4.96
CA SER A 245 21.14 -3.60 -5.98
C SER A 245 21.75 -3.58 -7.39
N SER A 246 23.02 -3.22 -7.53
CA SER A 246 23.75 -3.23 -8.80
C SER A 246 23.90 -4.62 -9.43
N GLU A 247 23.79 -5.69 -8.63
CA GLU A 247 23.83 -7.07 -9.10
C GLU A 247 22.43 -7.61 -9.50
N TYR A 248 21.37 -6.84 -9.21
CA TYR A 248 20.00 -7.18 -9.56
C TYR A 248 19.33 -6.04 -10.32
N PRO A 249 19.72 -5.79 -11.58
CA PRO A 249 19.17 -4.69 -12.37
C PRO A 249 17.66 -4.87 -12.58
N THR A 250 16.91 -3.79 -12.37
CA THR A 250 15.45 -3.71 -12.56
C THR A 250 15.12 -2.51 -13.44
N ALA A 251 13.97 -2.55 -14.15
CA ALA A 251 13.56 -1.44 -15.01
C ALA A 251 13.35 -0.15 -14.22
N ALA A 252 12.67 -0.27 -13.06
CA ALA A 252 12.44 0.86 -12.18
C ALA A 252 13.61 1.07 -11.21
N HIS A 253 13.98 2.33 -11.00
CA HIS A 253 14.91 2.70 -9.94
C HIS A 253 14.19 2.64 -8.57
N ARG A 254 14.78 1.91 -7.62
CA ARG A 254 14.21 1.72 -6.28
C ARG A 254 14.96 2.55 -5.24
N PRO A 255 14.24 3.15 -4.26
CA PRO A 255 14.90 3.88 -3.18
C PRO A 255 15.76 2.94 -2.33
N SER A 256 16.98 3.37 -1.99
CA SER A 256 17.85 2.63 -1.08
C SER A 256 17.34 2.69 0.38
N TYR A 257 16.56 3.71 0.73
CA TYR A 257 15.94 3.87 2.04
C TYR A 257 14.51 4.39 1.90
N SER A 258 13.52 3.65 2.44
CA SER A 258 12.10 4.02 2.33
C SER A 258 11.33 3.84 3.64
N VAL A 259 12.03 3.83 4.78
CA VAL A 259 11.39 3.66 6.10
C VAL A 259 10.48 4.83 6.41
N LEU A 260 9.23 4.54 6.76
CA LEU A 260 8.20 5.52 7.10
C LEU A 260 8.09 5.71 8.62
N ASN A 261 7.93 6.95 9.08
CA ASN A 261 7.61 7.29 10.46
C ASN A 261 6.09 7.37 10.63
N ALA A 262 5.49 6.45 11.36
CA ALA A 262 4.04 6.37 11.58
C ALA A 262 3.57 7.10 12.86
N LYS A 263 4.40 7.90 13.51
CA LYS A 263 4.07 8.56 14.81
C LYS A 263 2.88 9.51 14.72
N ARG A 264 2.66 10.16 13.57
CA ARG A 264 1.53 11.09 13.40
C ARG A 264 0.18 10.35 13.52
N ALA A 265 0.05 9.20 12.87
CA ALA A 265 -1.16 8.36 12.99
C ALA A 265 -1.35 7.84 14.43
N GLN A 266 -0.26 7.43 15.09
CA GLN A 266 -0.29 7.00 16.49
C GLN A 266 -0.73 8.13 17.43
N GLN A 267 -0.16 9.32 17.29
CA GLN A 267 -0.47 10.46 18.16
C GLN A 267 -1.90 10.96 18.01
N LEU A 268 -2.42 10.97 16.77
CA LEU A 268 -3.73 11.53 16.47
C LEU A 268 -4.88 10.54 16.65
N PHE A 269 -4.65 9.27 16.29
CA PHE A 269 -5.69 8.23 16.29
C PHE A 269 -5.42 7.09 17.27
N GLY A 270 -4.29 7.09 17.98
CA GLY A 270 -3.91 5.97 18.84
C GLY A 270 -3.64 4.66 18.09
N VAL A 271 -3.41 4.73 16.77
CA VAL A 271 -3.21 3.55 15.92
C VAL A 271 -1.73 3.34 15.66
N GLN A 272 -1.23 2.19 16.06
CA GLN A 272 0.15 1.76 15.88
C GLN A 272 0.17 0.32 15.35
N LEU A 273 0.93 0.09 14.28
CA LEU A 273 1.14 -1.27 13.78
C LEU A 273 2.26 -1.95 14.57
N PRO A 274 2.16 -3.26 14.83
CA PRO A 274 3.23 -4.00 15.49
C PRO A 274 4.56 -3.96 14.73
N PRO A 275 5.70 -4.28 15.37
CA PRO A 275 6.97 -4.51 14.69
C PRO A 275 6.81 -5.47 13.50
N TRP A 276 7.59 -5.26 12.43
CA TRP A 276 7.41 -6.02 11.19
C TRP A 276 7.60 -7.54 11.39
N GLU A 277 8.47 -7.96 12.31
CA GLU A 277 8.67 -9.38 12.65
C GLU A 277 7.42 -9.99 13.28
N ALA A 278 6.77 -9.26 14.18
CA ALA A 278 5.53 -9.69 14.80
C ALA A 278 4.39 -9.77 13.76
N GLN A 279 4.34 -8.82 12.82
CA GLN A 279 3.38 -8.89 11.72
C GLN A 279 3.61 -10.12 10.84
N LEU A 280 4.88 -10.46 10.54
CA LEU A 280 5.22 -11.66 9.76
C LEU A 280 4.80 -12.93 10.51
N ALA A 281 5.10 -13.04 11.80
CA ALA A 281 4.69 -14.17 12.62
C ALA A 281 3.17 -14.36 12.63
N LEU A 282 2.40 -13.29 12.83
CA LEU A 282 0.94 -13.33 12.77
C LEU A 282 0.36 -13.63 11.37
N CYS A 283 1.10 -13.28 10.31
CA CYS A 283 0.69 -13.56 8.94
C CYS A 283 0.87 -15.02 8.55
N LEU A 284 1.87 -15.68 9.13
CA LEU A 284 2.23 -17.07 8.81
C LEU A 284 1.54 -18.09 9.71
N GLY A 285 1.07 -17.67 10.87
CA GLY A 285 0.37 -18.54 11.76
C GLY A 285 0.01 -18.78 12.79
#